data_67c1b3df91929774948143b84f2564fe
#
_entry.id   67c1b3df91929774948143b84f2564fe
#
_cell.length_a   1.000
_cell.length_b   1.000
_cell.length_c   1.000
_cell.angle_alpha   90.00
_cell.angle_beta   90.00
_cell.angle_gamma   90.00
#
_symmetry.space_group_name_H-M   'P 1'
#
loop_
_entity.id
_entity.type
_entity.pdbx_description
1 polymer ?
#
loop_
_entity_poly.entity_id
_entity_poly.type
_entity_poly.pdbx_seq_one_letter_code
_entity_poly.pdbx_strand_id
1 'polypeptide(L)'
;MNTFNIDKIPMVRVTWLDARDTETGWLDIKDVVNAPLAVCQEVGWMIHNGKERIVIMRSYSKDKEDVSGGGAIAIPKDWLKKIEY
;
A
#
# COMPACT_ATOMS: atom_id res chain seq x y z
N MET A 1 24.60 -6.18 13.65
CA MET A 1 23.62 -5.90 14.72
C MET A 1 22.43 -5.14 14.15
N ASN A 2 21.26 -5.56 14.51
CA ASN A 2 20.05 -4.93 14.04
C ASN A 2 19.72 -3.69 14.87
N THR A 3 19.67 -2.53 14.23
CA THR A 3 19.35 -1.26 14.87
C THR A 3 17.93 -0.79 14.57
N PHE A 4 17.06 -1.72 14.14
CA PHE A 4 15.69 -1.40 13.79
C PHE A 4 14.94 -0.81 14.99
N ASN A 5 14.31 0.34 14.79
CA ASN A 5 13.52 1.00 15.80
C ASN A 5 12.18 1.42 15.20
N ILE A 6 11.12 0.73 15.61
CA ILE A 6 9.78 0.98 15.09
C ILE A 6 9.28 2.41 15.36
N ASP A 7 9.76 3.02 16.45
CA ASP A 7 9.33 4.37 16.80
C ASP A 7 9.83 5.42 15.81
N LYS A 8 10.83 5.08 15.00
CA LYS A 8 11.35 5.97 13.96
C LYS A 8 10.67 5.76 12.61
N ILE A 9 9.81 4.75 12.51
CA ILE A 9 9.11 4.46 11.27
C ILE A 9 7.76 5.15 11.31
N PRO A 10 7.42 5.99 10.31
CA PRO A 10 6.15 6.70 10.35
C PRO A 10 4.97 5.78 10.16
N MET A 11 3.93 6.01 10.94
CA MET A 11 2.62 5.41 10.69
C MET A 11 1.86 6.32 9.74
N VAL A 12 1.31 5.74 8.69
CA VAL A 12 0.70 6.51 7.62
C VAL A 12 -0.62 5.88 7.18
N ARG A 13 -1.46 6.69 6.57
CA ARG A 13 -2.57 6.22 5.75
C ARG A 13 -2.27 6.62 4.31
N VAL A 14 -2.22 5.63 3.43
CA VAL A 14 -1.95 5.89 2.01
C VAL A 14 -3.20 5.61 1.20
N THR A 15 -3.36 6.40 0.14
CA THR A 15 -4.44 6.26 -0.82
C THR A 15 -3.84 6.12 -2.21
N TRP A 16 -4.30 5.13 -2.95
CA TRP A 16 -3.83 4.93 -4.33
C TRP A 16 -4.97 4.47 -5.22
N LEU A 17 -4.74 4.58 -6.53
CA LEU A 17 -5.65 4.07 -7.54
C LEU A 17 -5.10 2.74 -8.05
N ASP A 18 -5.94 1.72 -8.03
CA ASP A 18 -5.56 0.38 -8.43
C ASP A 18 -6.41 -0.09 -9.60
N ALA A 19 -5.93 -1.12 -10.28
CA ALA A 19 -6.70 -1.80 -11.28
C ALA A 19 -7.99 -2.34 -10.67
N ARG A 20 -9.03 -2.38 -11.46
CA ARG A 20 -10.33 -2.86 -11.01
C ARG A 20 -10.99 -3.63 -12.13
N ASP A 21 -11.43 -4.83 -11.82
CA ASP A 21 -12.25 -5.60 -12.74
C ASP A 21 -13.66 -5.03 -12.78
N THR A 22 -14.22 -4.95 -13.97
CA THR A 22 -15.63 -4.65 -14.14
C THR A 22 -16.43 -5.92 -13.90
N GLU A 23 -17.75 -5.78 -13.83
CA GLU A 23 -18.63 -6.92 -13.73
C GLU A 23 -18.40 -7.87 -14.90
N THR A 24 -18.50 -9.17 -14.61
CA THR A 24 -18.46 -10.19 -15.64
C THR A 24 -19.76 -10.14 -16.44
N GLY A 25 -19.65 -10.27 -17.76
CA GLY A 25 -20.79 -10.24 -18.65
C GLY A 25 -20.62 -9.19 -19.73
N TRP A 26 -21.70 -8.98 -20.49
CA TRP A 26 -21.68 -8.07 -21.62
C TRP A 26 -22.15 -6.69 -21.18
N LEU A 27 -21.35 -5.70 -21.48
CA LEU A 27 -21.61 -4.28 -21.20
C LEU A 27 -21.62 -3.49 -22.50
N ASP A 28 -22.35 -2.36 -22.51
CA ASP A 28 -22.24 -1.42 -23.61
C ASP A 28 -20.82 -0.87 -23.69
N ILE A 29 -20.34 -0.63 -24.90
CA ILE A 29 -18.96 -0.15 -25.11
C ILE A 29 -18.69 1.13 -24.32
N LYS A 30 -19.64 2.04 -24.24
CA LYS A 30 -19.47 3.29 -23.48
C LYS A 30 -19.20 3.01 -21.99
N ASP A 31 -19.81 1.97 -21.44
CA ASP A 31 -19.60 1.61 -20.04
C ASP A 31 -18.25 0.94 -19.83
N VAL A 32 -17.82 0.15 -20.81
CA VAL A 32 -16.48 -0.46 -20.79
C VAL A 32 -15.40 0.63 -20.82
N VAL A 33 -15.56 1.62 -21.70
CA VAL A 33 -14.60 2.73 -21.84
C VAL A 33 -14.50 3.54 -20.55
N ASN A 34 -15.59 3.68 -19.83
CA ASN A 34 -15.65 4.47 -18.59
C ASN A 34 -15.44 3.65 -17.31
N ALA A 35 -14.93 2.43 -17.43
CA ALA A 35 -14.67 1.59 -16.26
C ALA A 35 -13.72 2.31 -15.30
N PRO A 36 -14.12 2.45 -14.03
CA PRO A 36 -13.32 3.21 -13.06
C PRO A 36 -12.19 2.39 -12.46
N LEU A 37 -11.17 3.10 -11.97
CA LEU A 37 -10.14 2.49 -11.13
C LEU A 37 -10.69 2.32 -9.71
N ALA A 38 -10.06 1.43 -8.95
CA ALA A 38 -10.38 1.24 -7.54
C ALA A 38 -9.59 2.24 -6.71
N VAL A 39 -10.28 2.91 -5.79
CA VAL A 39 -9.63 3.76 -4.78
C VAL A 39 -9.36 2.87 -3.58
N CYS A 40 -8.09 2.70 -3.25
CA CYS A 40 -7.66 1.83 -2.16
C CYS A 40 -6.96 2.64 -1.08
N GLN A 41 -7.12 2.20 0.16
CA GLN A 41 -6.43 2.81 1.30
C GLN A 41 -5.84 1.72 2.18
N GLU A 42 -4.69 2.03 2.78
CA GLU A 42 -4.02 1.15 3.73
C GLU A 42 -3.44 2.01 4.85
N VAL A 43 -3.43 1.45 6.06
CA VAL A 43 -2.85 2.08 7.24
C VAL A 43 -1.76 1.17 7.77
N GLY A 44 -0.62 1.74 8.12
CA GLY A 44 0.47 0.97 8.68
C GLY A 44 1.76 1.76 8.74
N TRP A 45 2.83 1.06 9.05
CA TRP A 45 4.17 1.66 9.06
C TRP A 45 4.72 1.70 7.64
N MET A 46 5.12 2.89 7.19
CA MET A 46 5.80 3.03 5.90
C MET A 46 7.27 2.63 6.08
N ILE A 47 7.54 1.34 5.92
CA ILE A 47 8.86 0.76 6.17
C ILE A 47 9.87 1.11 5.08
N HIS A 48 9.39 1.47 3.91
CA HIS A 48 10.23 1.85 2.77
C HIS A 48 9.54 2.95 1.99
N ASN A 49 10.29 3.99 1.68
CA ASN A 49 9.82 5.09 0.83
C ASN A 49 10.89 5.35 -0.21
N GLY A 50 10.83 4.60 -1.29
CA GLY A 50 11.79 4.65 -2.37
C GLY A 50 11.31 5.46 -3.55
N LYS A 51 12.12 5.47 -4.60
CA LYS A 51 11.85 6.20 -5.83
C LYS A 51 10.70 5.57 -6.62
N GLU A 52 10.63 4.26 -6.64
CA GLU A 52 9.70 3.52 -7.48
C GLU A 52 8.47 3.05 -6.72
N ARG A 53 8.63 2.79 -5.43
CA ARG A 53 7.55 2.23 -4.62
C ARG A 53 7.67 2.63 -3.17
N ILE A 54 6.56 2.53 -2.47
CA ILE A 54 6.55 2.52 -1.00
C ILE A 54 6.16 1.13 -0.53
N VAL A 55 6.51 0.79 0.70
CA VAL A 55 6.07 -0.46 1.33
C VAL A 55 5.45 -0.12 2.67
N ILE A 56 4.23 -0.60 2.87
CA ILE A 56 3.48 -0.44 4.11
C ILE A 56 3.43 -1.78 4.82
N MET A 57 3.76 -1.79 6.10
CA MET A 57 3.74 -2.98 6.94
C MET A 57 2.64 -2.84 7.98
N ARG A 58 1.75 -3.81 8.07
CA ARG A 58 0.60 -3.75 8.99
C ARG A 58 0.90 -4.25 10.38
N SER A 59 1.85 -5.15 10.49
CA SER A 59 2.17 -5.81 11.75
C SER A 59 3.67 -5.86 11.97
N TYR A 60 4.05 -5.88 13.21
CA TYR A 60 5.43 -5.90 13.60
C TYR A 60 5.58 -6.73 14.86
N SER A 61 6.63 -7.52 14.90
CA SER A 61 6.93 -8.34 16.06
C SER A 61 8.43 -8.33 16.32
N LYS A 62 8.78 -8.26 17.57
CA LYS A 62 10.16 -8.41 18.00
C LYS A 62 10.23 -9.48 19.08
N ASP A 63 10.92 -10.55 18.78
CA ASP A 63 11.17 -11.64 19.72
C ASP A 63 12.67 -11.80 19.87
N LYS A 64 13.17 -11.45 21.07
CA LYS A 64 14.62 -11.42 21.34
C LYS A 64 15.32 -10.48 20.34
N GLU A 65 16.14 -11.04 19.45
CA GLU A 65 16.85 -10.25 18.45
C GLU A 65 16.19 -10.33 17.07
N ASP A 66 15.17 -11.17 16.95
CA ASP A 66 14.47 -11.31 15.68
C ASP A 66 13.39 -10.26 15.55
N VAL A 67 13.40 -9.58 14.40
CA VAL A 67 12.39 -8.58 14.06
C VAL A 67 11.68 -9.05 12.81
N SER A 68 10.35 -9.10 12.88
CA SER A 68 9.52 -9.57 11.78
C SER A 68 8.42 -8.57 11.47
N GLY A 69 8.13 -8.41 10.21
CA GLY A 69 7.01 -7.63 9.73
C GLY A 69 6.00 -8.52 9.02
N GLY A 70 4.74 -8.19 9.13
CA GLY A 70 3.67 -8.94 8.50
C GLY A 70 2.68 -8.05 7.79
N GLY A 71 1.97 -8.64 6.83
CA GLY A 71 0.96 -7.93 6.07
C GLY A 71 1.52 -6.79 5.25
N ALA A 72 2.69 -6.97 4.66
CA ALA A 72 3.31 -5.93 3.86
C ALA A 72 2.66 -5.81 2.48
N ILE A 73 2.52 -4.58 2.01
CA ILE A 73 2.07 -4.28 0.66
C ILE A 73 3.03 -3.29 0.02
N ALA A 74 3.47 -3.58 -1.19
CA ALA A 74 4.28 -2.68 -2.00
C ALA A 74 3.37 -1.98 -3.01
N ILE A 75 3.46 -0.66 -3.06
CA ILE A 75 2.60 0.16 -3.91
C ILE A 75 3.48 1.00 -4.83
N PRO A 76 3.28 0.92 -6.16
CA PRO A 76 4.03 1.78 -7.08
C PRO A 76 3.82 3.26 -6.77
N LYS A 77 4.90 4.02 -6.80
CA LYS A 77 4.84 5.46 -6.53
C LYS A 77 3.85 6.19 -7.46
N ASP A 78 3.82 5.77 -8.71
CA ASP A 78 2.97 6.40 -9.72
C ASP A 78 1.47 6.20 -9.45
N TRP A 79 1.11 5.22 -8.64
CA TRP A 79 -0.29 4.96 -8.30
C TRP A 79 -0.76 5.78 -7.11
N LEU A 80 0.18 6.33 -6.33
CA LEU A 80 -0.15 7.05 -5.11
C LEU A 80 -0.91 8.34 -5.40
N LYS A 81 -1.93 8.59 -4.61
CA LYS A 81 -2.67 9.85 -4.60
C LYS A 81 -2.33 10.68 -3.38
N LYS A 82 -2.15 10.03 -2.23
CA LYS A 82 -2.03 10.75 -0.98
C LYS A 82 -1.33 9.89 0.06
N ILE A 83 -0.47 10.52 0.86
CA ILE A 83 0.10 9.93 2.06
C ILE A 83 -0.22 10.87 3.21
N GLU A 84 -0.85 10.33 4.24
CA GLU A 84 -1.22 11.10 5.44
C GLU A 84 -0.47 10.54 6.64
N TYR A 85 0.27 11.38 7.29
CA TYR A 85 1.06 11.02 8.47
C TYR A 85 0.26 11.14 9.75
#